data_72a9de27aa95dd06d962c5b1d6ab07b1
#
_entry.id   72a9de27aa95dd06d962c5b1d6ab07b1
#
_cell.length_a   1.000
_cell.length_b   1.000
_cell.length_c   1.000
_cell.angle_alpha   90.00
_cell.angle_beta   90.00
_cell.angle_gamma   90.00
#
_symmetry.space_group_name_H-M   'P 1'
#
loop_
_entity.id
_entity.type
_entity.pdbx_description
1 polymer ?
#
loop_
_entity_poly.entity_id
_entity_poly.type
_entity_poly.pdbx_seq_one_letter_code
_entity_poly.pdbx_strand_id
1 'polypeptide(L)'
;YEFNIKVEQIKKMVSRGDYETAMKIADTIDWHRVRNASLLSMIAEIYEKNKEYQEAKDILLLAFERAPIGKRLLYKLTDLALKEGNVAEAEAYYREFCDLAQDDSRQYLLRYLILKAKKAPLDQLIRALETYTAVEVDEKWLYELAELYHKGGMGDQCVRTCDKIMLLFGLGKYVEKAMDLKLEYEPLNKYQMDLVENRDKYEAKLRAVEEEFAGNPSYQDDYEDGREAAKLEEPSYDVEKEVVMRLHEDAQTQKLAREMSKLSDTAAHTVEVEEDDMDATRTLD
;
A
#
# COMPACT_ATOMS: atom_id res chain seq x y z
N TYR A 1 -12.34 -31.13 14.13
CA TYR A 1 -11.10 -31.46 14.83
C TYR A 1 -9.86 -31.25 13.94
N GLU A 2 -9.84 -31.84 12.75
CA GLU A 2 -8.75 -31.72 11.78
C GLU A 2 -8.48 -30.25 11.35
N PHE A 3 -9.55 -29.49 11.09
CA PHE A 3 -9.46 -28.08 10.74
C PHE A 3 -8.71 -27.25 11.79
N ASN A 4 -9.05 -27.42 13.07
CA ASN A 4 -8.40 -26.69 14.16
C ASN A 4 -6.91 -27.02 14.27
N ILE A 5 -6.54 -28.29 14.08
CA ILE A 5 -5.14 -28.72 14.07
C ILE A 5 -4.37 -28.03 12.93
N LYS A 6 -4.94 -28.02 11.73
CA LYS A 6 -4.34 -27.35 10.58
C LYS A 6 -4.16 -25.85 10.81
N VAL A 7 -5.17 -25.19 11.38
CA VAL A 7 -5.10 -23.76 11.71
C VAL A 7 -4.01 -23.47 12.74
N GLU A 8 -3.89 -24.28 13.79
CA GLU A 8 -2.81 -24.11 14.76
C GLU A 8 -1.42 -24.38 14.16
N GLN A 9 -1.30 -25.32 13.24
CA GLN A 9 -0.05 -25.53 12.49
C GLN A 9 0.29 -24.32 11.61
N ILE A 10 -0.69 -23.74 10.92
CA ILE A 10 -0.51 -22.53 10.13
C ILE A 10 -0.01 -21.39 11.01
N LYS A 11 -0.66 -21.10 12.13
CA LYS A 11 -0.25 -20.06 13.08
C LYS A 11 1.18 -20.27 13.57
N LYS A 12 1.56 -21.51 13.86
CA LYS A 12 2.91 -21.87 14.28
C LYS A 12 3.94 -21.62 13.17
N MET A 13 3.63 -21.92 11.93
CA MET A 13 4.53 -21.62 10.79
C MET A 13 4.67 -20.12 10.58
N VAL A 14 3.58 -19.37 10.65
CA VAL A 14 3.58 -17.89 10.55
C VAL A 14 4.45 -17.27 11.66
N SER A 15 4.33 -17.74 12.89
CA SER A 15 5.16 -17.25 14.01
C SER A 15 6.66 -17.48 13.81
N ARG A 16 7.03 -18.47 13.00
CA ARG A 16 8.42 -18.78 12.62
C ARG A 16 8.87 -18.06 11.33
N GLY A 17 7.98 -17.32 10.68
CA GLY A 17 8.25 -16.71 9.38
C GLY A 17 8.24 -17.69 8.20
N ASP A 18 7.80 -18.93 8.40
CA ASP A 18 7.69 -19.95 7.35
C ASP A 18 6.34 -19.87 6.64
N TYR A 19 6.20 -18.83 5.81
CA TYR A 19 4.98 -18.57 5.04
C TYR A 19 4.77 -19.58 3.91
N GLU A 20 5.83 -20.20 3.40
CA GLU A 20 5.73 -21.20 2.35
C GLU A 20 5.04 -22.48 2.85
N THR A 21 5.48 -23.01 3.99
CA THR A 21 4.83 -24.15 4.62
C THR A 21 3.42 -23.84 5.09
N ALA A 22 3.21 -22.64 5.65
CA ALA A 22 1.88 -22.16 6.01
C ALA A 22 0.91 -22.16 4.82
N MET A 23 1.35 -21.70 3.65
CA MET A 23 0.55 -21.70 2.43
C MET A 23 0.21 -23.12 1.97
N LYS A 24 1.16 -24.07 2.00
CA LYS A 24 0.93 -25.47 1.64
C LYS A 24 -0.13 -26.12 2.52
N ILE A 25 -0.16 -25.80 3.81
CA ILE A 25 -1.21 -26.26 4.72
C ILE A 25 -2.53 -25.57 4.38
N ALA A 26 -2.53 -24.26 4.12
CA ALA A 26 -3.71 -23.50 3.75
C ALA A 26 -4.38 -24.01 2.47
N ASP A 27 -3.60 -24.44 1.48
CA ASP A 27 -4.10 -25.03 0.24
C ASP A 27 -4.93 -26.31 0.44
N THR A 28 -4.80 -26.96 1.58
CA THR A 28 -5.58 -28.17 1.93
C THR A 28 -6.93 -27.88 2.57
N ILE A 29 -7.27 -26.63 2.76
CA ILE A 29 -8.48 -26.17 3.46
C ILE A 29 -9.43 -25.47 2.49
N ASP A 30 -10.73 -25.81 2.57
CA ASP A 30 -11.78 -25.07 1.85
C ASP A 30 -12.21 -23.84 2.65
N TRP A 31 -11.66 -22.70 2.32
CA TRP A 31 -11.89 -21.43 3.00
C TRP A 31 -13.30 -20.87 2.80
N HIS A 32 -14.03 -21.28 1.78
CA HIS A 32 -15.43 -20.88 1.55
C HIS A 32 -16.36 -21.29 2.70
N ARG A 33 -15.98 -22.31 3.46
CA ARG A 33 -16.74 -22.78 4.64
C ARG A 33 -16.37 -22.03 5.93
N VAL A 34 -15.29 -21.27 5.92
CA VAL A 34 -14.79 -20.52 7.08
C VAL A 34 -15.53 -19.20 7.22
N ARG A 35 -15.99 -18.90 8.42
CA ARG A 35 -16.74 -17.66 8.72
C ARG A 35 -15.94 -16.62 9.50
N ASN A 36 -14.81 -16.98 10.04
CA ASN A 36 -13.99 -16.09 10.84
C ASN A 36 -13.20 -15.13 9.93
N ALA A 37 -13.63 -13.86 9.88
CA ALA A 37 -13.01 -12.84 9.04
C ALA A 37 -11.55 -12.56 9.41
N SER A 38 -11.20 -12.59 10.71
CA SER A 38 -9.82 -12.38 11.16
C SER A 38 -8.90 -13.51 10.70
N LEU A 39 -9.39 -14.76 10.74
CA LEU A 39 -8.65 -15.91 10.23
C LEU A 39 -8.46 -15.80 8.71
N LEU A 40 -9.52 -15.46 7.96
CA LEU A 40 -9.43 -15.26 6.51
C LEU A 40 -8.43 -14.14 6.16
N SER A 41 -8.39 -13.05 6.91
CA SER A 41 -7.42 -11.96 6.71
C SER A 41 -5.98 -12.43 6.94
N MET A 42 -5.73 -13.26 7.95
CA MET A 42 -4.42 -13.88 8.18
C MET A 42 -4.01 -14.81 7.04
N ILE A 43 -4.94 -15.61 6.52
CA ILE A 43 -4.66 -16.49 5.38
C ILE A 43 -4.36 -15.68 4.12
N ALA A 44 -5.09 -14.61 3.86
CA ALA A 44 -4.80 -13.70 2.76
C ALA A 44 -3.37 -13.12 2.85
N GLU A 45 -2.91 -12.77 4.04
CA GLU A 45 -1.53 -12.31 4.25
C GLU A 45 -0.49 -13.39 3.92
N ILE A 46 -0.77 -14.66 4.25
CA ILE A 46 0.10 -15.80 3.91
C ILE A 46 0.26 -15.91 2.39
N TYR A 47 -0.84 -15.84 1.63
CA TYR A 47 -0.80 -15.87 0.17
C TYR A 47 -0.06 -14.65 -0.40
N GLU A 48 -0.27 -13.47 0.16
CA GLU A 48 0.45 -12.25 -0.24
C GLU A 48 1.96 -12.38 -0.04
N LYS A 49 2.40 -12.94 1.09
CA LYS A 49 3.83 -13.18 1.36
C LYS A 49 4.47 -14.14 0.37
N ASN A 50 3.70 -15.05 -0.18
CA ASN A 50 4.13 -15.97 -1.26
C ASN A 50 3.91 -15.38 -2.67
N LYS A 51 3.52 -14.12 -2.79
CA LYS A 51 3.21 -13.42 -4.05
C LYS A 51 2.05 -14.04 -4.84
N GLU A 52 1.21 -14.81 -4.19
CA GLU A 52 -0.04 -15.35 -4.74
C GLU A 52 -1.17 -14.34 -4.52
N TYR A 53 -1.10 -13.23 -5.28
CA TYR A 53 -1.96 -12.05 -5.07
C TYR A 53 -3.42 -12.29 -5.43
N GLN A 54 -3.70 -13.13 -6.43
CA GLN A 54 -5.08 -13.45 -6.80
C GLN A 54 -5.77 -14.25 -5.69
N GLU A 55 -5.11 -15.26 -5.17
CA GLU A 55 -5.60 -16.05 -4.04
C GLU A 55 -5.77 -15.19 -2.80
N ALA A 56 -4.84 -14.28 -2.53
CA ALA A 56 -4.95 -13.33 -1.43
C ALA A 56 -6.21 -12.45 -1.57
N LYS A 57 -6.49 -11.94 -2.74
CA LYS A 57 -7.70 -11.14 -3.02
C LYS A 57 -8.98 -11.97 -2.87
N ASP A 58 -9.00 -13.19 -3.40
CA ASP A 58 -10.16 -14.08 -3.31
C ASP A 58 -10.50 -14.40 -1.85
N ILE A 59 -9.51 -14.66 -1.01
CA ILE A 59 -9.68 -14.88 0.43
C ILE A 59 -10.15 -13.61 1.14
N LEU A 60 -9.62 -12.45 0.80
CA LEU A 60 -10.08 -11.17 1.37
C LEU A 60 -11.53 -10.86 0.99
N LEU A 61 -11.94 -11.17 -0.22
CA LEU A 61 -13.35 -11.03 -0.64
C LEU A 61 -14.27 -11.92 0.19
N LEU A 62 -13.85 -13.15 0.51
CA LEU A 62 -14.59 -14.01 1.44
C LEU A 62 -14.68 -13.39 2.85
N ALA A 63 -13.60 -12.78 3.33
CA ALA A 63 -13.60 -12.07 4.61
C ALA A 63 -14.59 -10.90 4.61
N PHE A 64 -14.68 -10.18 3.50
CA PHE A 64 -15.60 -9.07 3.31
C PHE A 64 -17.08 -9.52 3.32
N GLU A 65 -17.39 -10.64 2.68
CA GLU A 65 -18.71 -11.24 2.71
C GLU A 65 -19.15 -11.66 4.11
N ARG A 66 -18.19 -12.01 4.98
CA ARG A 66 -18.46 -12.53 6.33
C ARG A 66 -18.53 -11.43 7.39
N ALA A 67 -17.75 -10.37 7.22
CA ALA A 67 -17.74 -9.22 8.11
C ALA A 67 -17.36 -7.98 7.31
N PRO A 68 -18.27 -7.03 7.13
CA PRO A 68 -17.94 -5.79 6.41
C PRO A 68 -16.84 -5.02 7.17
N ILE A 69 -15.67 -4.94 6.57
CA ILE A 69 -14.48 -4.29 7.14
C ILE A 69 -14.28 -2.89 6.51
N GLY A 70 -15.21 -2.45 5.68
CA GLY A 70 -15.26 -1.11 5.11
C GLY A 70 -14.00 -0.70 4.33
N LYS A 71 -13.59 0.55 4.51
CA LYS A 71 -12.50 1.19 3.77
C LYS A 71 -11.13 0.49 3.89
N ARG A 72 -10.86 -0.15 5.04
CA ARG A 72 -9.59 -0.85 5.26
C ARG A 72 -9.40 -2.01 4.29
N LEU A 73 -10.46 -2.76 4.03
CA LEU A 73 -10.42 -3.86 3.07
C LEU A 73 -10.24 -3.35 1.64
N LEU A 74 -10.95 -2.29 1.26
CA LEU A 74 -10.80 -1.67 -0.06
C LEU A 74 -9.39 -1.14 -0.29
N TYR A 75 -8.76 -0.57 0.74
CA TYR A 75 -7.36 -0.18 0.69
C TYR A 75 -6.46 -1.40 0.41
N LYS A 76 -6.66 -2.50 1.13
CA LYS A 76 -5.86 -3.72 0.97
C LYS A 76 -6.08 -4.37 -0.39
N LEU A 77 -7.30 -4.42 -0.88
CA LEU A 77 -7.62 -4.93 -2.23
C LEU A 77 -6.96 -4.09 -3.33
N THR A 78 -6.95 -2.77 -3.18
CA THR A 78 -6.23 -1.86 -4.10
C THR A 78 -4.73 -2.15 -4.09
N ASP A 79 -4.13 -2.27 -2.91
CA ASP A 79 -2.71 -2.59 -2.75
C ASP A 79 -2.34 -3.93 -3.41
N LEU A 80 -3.13 -4.97 -3.21
CA LEU A 80 -2.91 -6.29 -3.81
C LEU A 80 -3.08 -6.27 -5.34
N ALA A 81 -4.08 -5.56 -5.84
CA ALA A 81 -4.27 -5.38 -7.28
C ALA A 81 -3.08 -4.69 -7.94
N LEU A 82 -2.51 -3.66 -7.28
CA LEU A 82 -1.30 -2.98 -7.74
C LEU A 82 -0.07 -3.91 -7.70
N LYS A 83 0.09 -4.73 -6.67
CA LYS A 83 1.18 -5.71 -6.57
C LYS A 83 1.09 -6.80 -7.64
N GLU A 84 -0.12 -7.19 -8.02
CA GLU A 84 -0.38 -8.10 -9.12
C GLU A 84 -0.13 -7.46 -10.50
N GLY A 85 -0.08 -6.14 -10.58
CA GLY A 85 0.02 -5.39 -11.81
C GLY A 85 -1.32 -5.14 -12.52
N ASN A 86 -2.43 -5.40 -11.85
CA ASN A 86 -3.77 -5.17 -12.37
C ASN A 86 -4.27 -3.75 -12.01
N VAL A 87 -3.84 -2.78 -12.81
CA VAL A 87 -4.12 -1.36 -12.55
C VAL A 87 -5.61 -1.04 -12.72
N ALA A 88 -6.29 -1.64 -13.68
CA ALA A 88 -7.71 -1.41 -13.90
C ALA A 88 -8.56 -1.85 -12.71
N GLU A 89 -8.23 -3.00 -12.12
CA GLU A 89 -8.86 -3.49 -10.89
C GLU A 89 -8.54 -2.58 -9.70
N ALA A 90 -7.29 -2.16 -9.57
CA ALA A 90 -6.87 -1.22 -8.53
C ALA A 90 -7.64 0.11 -8.61
N GLU A 91 -7.86 0.64 -9.80
CA GLU A 91 -8.67 1.85 -10.01
C GLU A 91 -10.14 1.66 -9.62
N ALA A 92 -10.70 0.49 -9.85
CA ALA A 92 -12.07 0.18 -9.44
C ALA A 92 -12.20 0.18 -7.90
N TYR A 93 -11.31 -0.50 -7.19
CA TYR A 93 -11.27 -0.49 -5.73
C TYR A 93 -10.98 0.91 -5.16
N TYR A 94 -10.09 1.66 -5.80
CA TYR A 94 -9.79 3.03 -5.43
C TYR A 94 -11.01 3.95 -5.48
N ARG A 95 -11.82 3.84 -6.52
CA ARG A 95 -13.07 4.61 -6.63
C ARG A 95 -14.04 4.31 -5.51
N GLU A 96 -14.25 3.02 -5.21
CA GLU A 96 -15.09 2.60 -4.08
C GLU A 96 -14.51 3.09 -2.74
N PHE A 97 -13.18 3.07 -2.58
CA PHE A 97 -12.53 3.61 -1.39
C PHE A 97 -12.79 5.11 -1.23
N CYS A 98 -12.66 5.90 -2.30
CA CYS A 98 -12.92 7.33 -2.28
C CYS A 98 -14.38 7.66 -1.97
N ASP A 99 -15.32 6.88 -2.50
CA ASP A 99 -16.75 7.05 -2.23
C ASP A 99 -17.09 6.75 -0.77
N LEU A 100 -16.48 5.71 -0.20
CA LEU A 100 -16.73 5.27 1.17
C LEU A 100 -15.99 6.12 2.21
N ALA A 101 -14.80 6.60 1.90
CA ALA A 101 -13.87 7.23 2.83
C ALA A 101 -13.38 8.60 2.31
N GLN A 102 -14.32 9.52 2.09
CA GLN A 102 -14.06 10.83 1.48
C GLN A 102 -13.01 11.67 2.23
N ASP A 103 -12.95 11.54 3.56
CA ASP A 103 -12.03 12.28 4.42
C ASP A 103 -10.73 11.52 4.75
N ASP A 104 -10.55 10.32 4.21
CA ASP A 104 -9.37 9.50 4.49
C ASP A 104 -8.18 9.89 3.61
N SER A 105 -7.10 10.34 4.23
CA SER A 105 -5.86 10.77 3.55
C SER A 105 -5.20 9.69 2.70
N ARG A 106 -5.46 8.40 2.98
CA ARG A 106 -4.92 7.28 2.21
C ARG A 106 -5.38 7.27 0.76
N GLN A 107 -6.48 7.97 0.42
CA GLN A 107 -6.89 8.17 -0.97
C GLN A 107 -5.79 8.84 -1.81
N TYR A 108 -5.05 9.77 -1.22
CA TYR A 108 -3.96 10.47 -1.91
C TYR A 108 -2.77 9.56 -2.16
N LEU A 109 -2.47 8.67 -1.21
CA LEU A 109 -1.43 7.65 -1.39
C LEU A 109 -1.80 6.63 -2.46
N LEU A 110 -3.02 6.13 -2.44
CA LEU A 110 -3.52 5.21 -3.47
C LEU A 110 -3.48 5.82 -4.85
N ARG A 111 -3.85 7.09 -4.98
CA ARG A 111 -3.75 7.82 -6.25
C ARG A 111 -2.32 7.88 -6.77
N TYR A 112 -1.37 8.20 -5.90
CA TYR A 112 0.05 8.19 -6.25
C TYR A 112 0.51 6.81 -6.72
N LEU A 113 0.17 5.75 -5.99
CA LEU A 113 0.56 4.37 -6.34
C LEU A 113 -0.03 3.93 -7.68
N ILE A 114 -1.27 4.31 -7.97
CA ILE A 114 -1.91 4.05 -9.27
C ILE A 114 -1.20 4.80 -10.40
N LEU A 115 -0.91 6.09 -10.23
CA LEU A 115 -0.16 6.88 -11.20
C LEU A 115 1.24 6.30 -11.45
N LYS A 116 1.92 5.85 -10.41
CA LYS A 116 3.21 5.18 -10.50
C LYS A 116 3.11 3.87 -11.29
N ALA A 117 2.10 3.07 -11.05
CA ALA A 117 1.85 1.82 -11.79
C ALA A 117 1.53 2.08 -13.27
N LYS A 118 0.85 3.17 -13.58
CA LYS A 118 0.58 3.64 -14.95
C LYS A 118 1.79 4.26 -15.64
N LYS A 119 2.91 4.41 -14.93
CA LYS A 119 4.11 5.10 -15.43
C LYS A 119 3.82 6.54 -15.86
N ALA A 120 3.01 7.25 -15.08
CA ALA A 120 2.70 8.64 -15.31
C ALA A 120 3.96 9.52 -15.33
N PRO A 121 3.93 10.70 -16.00
CA PRO A 121 5.04 11.63 -16.03
C PRO A 121 5.51 12.04 -14.63
N LEU A 122 6.81 12.30 -14.48
CA LEU A 122 7.44 12.58 -13.19
C LEU A 122 6.80 13.76 -12.45
N ASP A 123 6.40 14.81 -13.17
CA ASP A 123 5.73 15.98 -12.60
C ASP A 123 4.36 15.64 -11.98
N GLN A 124 3.63 14.71 -12.57
CA GLN A 124 2.37 14.22 -12.00
C GLN A 124 2.60 13.35 -10.75
N LEU A 125 3.63 12.50 -10.75
CA LEU A 125 4.01 11.70 -9.59
C LEU A 125 4.43 12.58 -8.42
N ILE A 126 5.23 13.61 -8.67
CA ILE A 126 5.66 14.58 -7.65
C ILE A 126 4.44 15.26 -7.04
N ARG A 127 3.54 15.82 -7.84
CA ARG A 127 2.33 16.50 -7.35
C ARG A 127 1.43 15.58 -6.53
N ALA A 128 1.23 14.35 -6.97
CA ALA A 128 0.42 13.37 -6.25
C ALA A 128 1.02 13.04 -4.87
N LEU A 129 2.33 12.80 -4.80
CA LEU A 129 3.00 12.48 -3.55
C LEU A 129 3.15 13.69 -2.62
N GLU A 130 3.35 14.89 -3.16
CA GLU A 130 3.29 16.14 -2.41
C GLU A 130 1.92 16.31 -1.71
N THR A 131 0.82 15.99 -2.40
CA THR A 131 -0.53 16.05 -1.82
C THR A 131 -0.67 15.14 -0.61
N TYR A 132 -0.19 13.91 -0.70
CA TYR A 132 -0.22 12.97 0.42
C TYR A 132 0.68 13.41 1.58
N THR A 133 1.92 13.75 1.30
CA THR A 133 2.91 14.13 2.33
C THR A 133 2.63 15.49 2.98
N ALA A 134 1.77 16.31 2.40
CA ALA A 134 1.27 17.53 3.02
C ALA A 134 0.28 17.26 4.17
N VAL A 135 -0.41 16.12 4.14
CA VAL A 135 -1.42 15.73 5.14
C VAL A 135 -0.87 14.69 6.12
N GLU A 136 -0.04 13.76 5.64
CA GLU A 136 0.51 12.67 6.43
C GLU A 136 2.04 12.75 6.51
N VAL A 137 2.54 12.63 7.73
CA VAL A 137 3.98 12.62 7.99
C VAL A 137 4.46 11.18 8.09
N ASP A 138 4.95 10.66 6.98
CA ASP A 138 5.47 9.29 6.87
C ASP A 138 6.87 9.32 6.28
N GLU A 139 7.84 8.75 6.99
CA GLU A 139 9.26 8.80 6.60
C GLU A 139 9.53 8.11 5.25
N LYS A 140 8.87 6.99 4.99
CA LYS A 140 9.01 6.23 3.75
C LYS A 140 8.60 7.05 2.53
N TRP A 141 7.45 7.70 2.62
CA TRP A 141 6.88 8.46 1.51
C TRP A 141 7.53 9.82 1.32
N LEU A 142 7.98 10.44 2.41
CA LEU A 142 8.82 11.63 2.32
C LEU A 142 10.15 11.30 1.64
N TYR A 143 10.76 10.17 1.93
CA TYR A 143 11.97 9.74 1.24
C TYR A 143 11.73 9.45 -0.24
N GLU A 144 10.64 8.78 -0.59
CA GLU A 144 10.27 8.55 -1.99
C GLU A 144 10.05 9.88 -2.73
N LEU A 145 9.45 10.86 -2.08
CA LEU A 145 9.31 12.22 -2.63
C LEU A 145 10.69 12.88 -2.87
N ALA A 146 11.61 12.75 -1.94
CA ALA A 146 12.99 13.24 -2.11
C ALA A 146 13.68 12.59 -3.31
N GLU A 147 13.51 11.28 -3.51
CA GLU A 147 14.02 10.56 -4.68
C GLU A 147 13.40 11.07 -5.99
N LEU A 148 12.10 11.37 -6.00
CA LEU A 148 11.43 11.94 -7.17
C LEU A 148 11.98 13.33 -7.51
N TYR A 149 12.22 14.18 -6.52
CA TYR A 149 12.88 15.47 -6.72
C TYR A 149 14.28 15.30 -7.28
N HIS A 150 15.04 14.35 -6.75
CA HIS A 150 16.38 14.03 -7.26
C HIS A 150 16.35 13.62 -8.74
N LYS A 151 15.46 12.73 -9.11
CA LYS A 151 15.26 12.28 -10.50
C LYS A 151 14.85 13.43 -11.43
N GLY A 152 14.10 14.38 -10.92
CA GLY A 152 13.63 15.56 -11.65
C GLY A 152 14.65 16.71 -11.74
N GLY A 153 15.84 16.55 -11.17
CA GLY A 153 16.84 17.63 -11.12
C GLY A 153 16.46 18.77 -10.19
N MET A 154 15.54 18.53 -9.25
CA MET A 154 15.02 19.49 -8.27
C MET A 154 15.84 19.39 -6.96
N GLY A 155 17.11 19.74 -7.03
CA GLY A 155 18.07 19.54 -5.93
C GLY A 155 17.70 20.29 -4.65
N ASP A 156 17.20 21.50 -4.75
CA ASP A 156 16.79 22.31 -3.58
C ASP A 156 15.64 21.66 -2.81
N GLN A 157 14.63 21.20 -3.52
CA GLN A 157 13.48 20.49 -2.91
C GLN A 157 13.91 19.13 -2.34
N CYS A 158 14.80 18.42 -3.03
CA CYS A 158 15.38 17.16 -2.54
C CYS A 158 16.08 17.38 -1.19
N VAL A 159 16.96 18.36 -1.08
CA VAL A 159 17.70 18.68 0.15
C VAL A 159 16.75 19.08 1.28
N ARG A 160 15.79 19.95 1.01
CA ARG A 160 14.80 20.36 2.03
C ARG A 160 13.97 19.18 2.55
N THR A 161 13.61 18.26 1.68
CA THR A 161 12.86 17.05 2.07
C THR A 161 13.73 16.12 2.90
N CYS A 162 14.99 15.92 2.54
CA CYS A 162 15.96 15.16 3.34
C CYS A 162 16.18 15.80 4.72
N ASP A 163 16.34 17.11 4.79
CA ASP A 163 16.46 17.85 6.05
C ASP A 163 15.23 17.68 6.94
N LYS A 164 14.05 17.71 6.35
CA LYS A 164 12.77 17.46 7.04
C LYS A 164 12.71 16.05 7.63
N ILE A 165 13.12 15.03 6.88
CA ILE A 165 13.17 13.65 7.36
C ILE A 165 14.10 13.52 8.56
N MET A 166 15.30 14.06 8.47
CA MET A 166 16.28 14.02 9.56
C MET A 166 15.79 14.76 10.81
N LEU A 167 15.13 15.89 10.63
CA LEU A 167 14.59 16.67 11.74
C LEU A 167 13.42 15.98 12.45
N LEU A 168 12.50 15.39 11.69
CA LEU A 168 11.27 14.80 12.25
C LEU A 168 11.49 13.41 12.86
N PHE A 169 12.38 12.61 12.29
CA PHE A 169 12.53 11.20 12.68
C PHE A 169 13.82 10.93 13.45
N GLY A 170 14.88 11.70 13.22
CA GLY A 170 16.16 11.62 13.94
C GLY A 170 16.97 10.35 13.74
N LEU A 171 16.34 9.18 13.79
CA LEU A 171 16.95 7.86 13.64
C LEU A 171 16.11 6.98 12.70
N GLY A 172 16.74 6.04 12.05
CA GLY A 172 16.10 5.00 11.27
C GLY A 172 16.63 4.89 9.85
N LYS A 173 16.15 3.87 9.17
CA LYS A 173 16.55 3.49 7.82
C LYS A 173 16.39 4.63 6.79
N TYR A 174 15.27 5.35 6.85
CA TYR A 174 15.01 6.43 5.90
C TYR A 174 15.77 7.72 6.23
N VAL A 175 16.10 7.94 7.51
CA VAL A 175 16.99 9.01 7.93
C VAL A 175 18.39 8.80 7.35
N GLU A 176 18.92 7.58 7.42
CA GLU A 176 20.22 7.24 6.83
C GLU A 176 20.22 7.41 5.30
N LYS A 177 19.18 6.95 4.64
CA LYS A 177 19.02 7.15 3.20
C LYS A 177 18.89 8.63 2.81
N ALA A 178 18.21 9.43 3.63
CA ALA A 178 18.10 10.87 3.42
C ALA A 178 19.45 11.57 3.60
N MET A 179 20.27 11.15 4.56
CA MET A 179 21.64 11.65 4.72
C MET A 179 22.49 11.37 3.48
N ASP A 180 22.47 10.14 2.97
CA ASP A 180 23.22 9.74 1.79
C ASP A 180 22.79 10.54 0.56
N LEU A 181 21.49 10.74 0.39
CA LEU A 181 20.95 11.51 -0.73
C LEU A 181 21.32 12.99 -0.65
N LYS A 182 21.23 13.59 0.54
CA LYS A 182 21.66 14.98 0.74
C LYS A 182 23.13 15.20 0.41
N LEU A 183 23.99 14.25 0.78
CA LEU A 183 25.44 14.31 0.52
C LEU A 183 25.80 14.37 -0.98
N GLU A 184 24.89 13.98 -1.87
CA GLU A 184 25.10 14.18 -3.31
C GLU A 184 25.01 15.65 -3.74
N TYR A 185 24.43 16.52 -2.92
CA TYR A 185 24.23 17.94 -3.20
C TYR A 185 25.08 18.85 -2.31
N GLU A 186 25.10 18.59 -1.01
CA GLU A 186 25.77 19.42 -0.02
C GLU A 186 26.16 18.63 1.23
N PRO A 187 27.11 19.11 2.06
CA PRO A 187 27.48 18.44 3.30
C PRO A 187 26.35 18.51 4.33
N LEU A 188 26.38 17.56 5.29
CA LEU A 188 25.49 17.57 6.45
C LEU A 188 25.74 18.82 7.32
N ASN A 189 24.67 19.38 7.87
CA ASN A 189 24.79 20.46 8.85
C ASN A 189 25.22 19.93 10.23
N LYS A 190 25.48 20.84 11.18
CA LYS A 190 25.98 20.48 12.52
C LYS A 190 25.03 19.53 13.25
N TYR A 191 23.72 19.78 13.21
CA TYR A 191 22.71 18.93 13.85
C TYR A 191 22.72 17.51 13.25
N GLN A 192 22.80 17.40 11.95
CA GLN A 192 22.84 16.13 11.23
C GLN A 192 24.14 15.36 11.48
N MET A 193 25.27 16.05 11.59
CA MET A 193 26.55 15.45 12.00
C MET A 193 26.49 14.93 13.43
N ASP A 194 25.85 15.64 14.35
CA ASP A 194 25.64 15.20 15.72
C ASP A 194 24.76 13.93 15.77
N LEU A 195 23.77 13.81 14.91
CA LEU A 195 22.95 12.58 14.77
C LEU A 195 23.81 11.38 14.37
N VAL A 196 24.74 11.55 13.43
CA VAL A 196 25.66 10.49 13.01
C VAL A 196 26.62 10.10 14.14
N GLU A 197 27.22 11.06 14.81
CA GLU A 197 28.19 10.83 15.89
C GLU A 197 27.55 10.18 17.11
N ASN A 198 26.32 10.52 17.42
CA ASN A 198 25.58 9.99 18.58
C ASN A 198 24.64 8.81 18.24
N ARG A 199 24.67 8.31 17.03
CA ARG A 199 23.80 7.25 16.53
C ARG A 199 23.79 6.03 17.46
N ASP A 200 24.96 5.51 17.81
CA ASP A 200 25.08 4.33 18.67
C ASP A 200 24.50 4.56 20.07
N LYS A 201 24.64 5.78 20.58
CA LYS A 201 24.07 6.18 21.88
C LYS A 201 22.56 6.29 21.85
N TYR A 202 21.97 6.80 20.76
CA TYR A 202 20.51 6.87 20.59
C TYR A 202 19.91 5.48 20.35
N GLU A 203 20.56 4.63 19.56
CA GLU A 203 20.14 3.24 19.35
C GLU A 203 20.16 2.43 20.65
N ALA A 204 21.18 2.62 21.48
CA ALA A 204 21.26 1.98 22.80
C ALA A 204 20.13 2.44 23.74
N LYS A 205 19.79 3.73 23.73
CA LYS A 205 18.65 4.26 24.50
C LYS A 205 17.31 3.71 23.99
N LEU A 206 17.13 3.63 22.68
CA LEU A 206 15.93 3.08 22.07
C LEU A 206 15.73 1.61 22.47
N ARG A 207 16.79 0.79 22.38
CA ARG A 207 16.74 -0.61 22.81
C ARG A 207 16.40 -0.75 24.29
N ALA A 208 16.98 0.08 25.16
CA ALA A 208 16.69 0.06 26.58
C ALA A 208 15.21 0.37 26.86
N VAL A 209 14.63 1.30 26.11
CA VAL A 209 13.20 1.63 26.21
C VAL A 209 12.35 0.48 25.69
N GLU A 210 12.67 -0.09 24.53
CA GLU A 210 11.97 -1.22 23.96
C GLU A 210 12.01 -2.45 24.89
N GLU A 211 13.15 -2.73 25.51
CA GLU A 211 13.28 -3.82 26.49
C GLU A 211 12.48 -3.55 27.77
N GLU A 212 12.42 -2.30 28.23
CA GLU A 212 11.62 -1.92 29.39
C GLU A 212 10.12 -2.08 29.11
N PHE A 213 9.66 -1.73 27.90
CA PHE A 213 8.26 -1.87 27.49
C PHE A 213 7.90 -3.31 27.10
N ALA A 214 8.80 -4.09 26.50
CA ALA A 214 8.56 -5.51 26.18
C ALA A 214 8.36 -6.38 27.42
N GLY A 215 8.88 -5.94 28.57
CA GLY A 215 8.68 -6.62 29.87
C GLY A 215 7.35 -6.29 30.56
N ASN A 216 6.53 -5.39 30.03
CA ASN A 216 5.31 -4.95 30.65
C ASN A 216 4.05 -5.41 29.86
N PRO A 217 3.30 -6.42 30.34
CA PRO A 217 2.17 -7.00 29.61
C PRO A 217 1.05 -6.01 29.26
N SER A 218 0.97 -4.88 29.96
CA SER A 218 -0.06 -3.87 29.74
C SER A 218 0.15 -3.05 28.45
N TYR A 219 1.35 -3.06 27.87
CA TYR A 219 1.67 -2.33 26.64
C TYR A 219 1.47 -3.15 25.37
N GLN A 220 1.48 -4.48 25.46
CA GLN A 220 1.14 -5.34 24.32
C GLN A 220 -0.34 -5.23 23.94
N ASP A 221 -1.21 -5.05 24.93
CA ASP A 221 -2.65 -4.82 24.70
C ASP A 221 -2.93 -3.44 24.08
N ASP A 222 -2.17 -2.39 24.44
CA ASP A 222 -2.35 -1.04 23.88
C ASP A 222 -1.90 -0.94 22.40
N TYR A 223 -0.95 -1.75 21.96
CA TYR A 223 -0.54 -1.79 20.54
C TYR A 223 -1.52 -2.57 19.66
N GLU A 224 -2.17 -3.60 20.19
CA GLU A 224 -3.28 -4.27 19.51
C GLU A 224 -4.55 -3.41 19.56
N ASP A 225 -4.81 -2.72 20.66
CA ASP A 225 -5.94 -1.80 20.85
C ASP A 225 -5.76 -0.48 20.07
N GLY A 226 -4.54 -0.02 19.85
CA GLY A 226 -4.24 1.11 18.95
C GLY A 226 -4.59 0.83 17.49
N ARG A 227 -4.63 -0.44 17.09
CA ARG A 227 -5.20 -0.87 15.81
C ARG A 227 -6.73 -0.94 15.83
N GLU A 228 -7.33 -1.12 17.01
CA GLU A 228 -8.78 -1.06 17.21
C GLU A 228 -9.30 0.34 17.54
N ALA A 229 -8.50 1.21 18.16
CA ALA A 229 -8.89 2.60 18.47
C ALA A 229 -8.99 3.51 17.24
N ALA A 230 -8.52 3.07 16.08
CA ALA A 230 -8.89 3.62 14.78
C ALA A 230 -10.29 3.11 14.32
N LYS A 231 -11.19 2.82 15.25
CA LYS A 231 -12.65 2.78 14.98
C LYS A 231 -13.13 4.20 14.72
N LEU A 232 -12.75 4.72 13.55
CA LEU A 232 -13.50 5.78 12.91
C LEU A 232 -14.90 5.20 12.62
N GLU A 233 -15.92 6.00 12.88
CA GLU A 233 -17.33 5.67 12.70
C GLU A 233 -17.54 4.79 11.48
N GLU A 234 -17.96 3.55 11.73
CA GLU A 234 -18.29 2.61 10.66
C GLU A 234 -19.48 3.17 9.87
N PRO A 235 -19.43 3.16 8.54
CA PRO A 235 -20.59 3.57 7.73
C PRO A 235 -21.80 2.70 8.06
N SER A 236 -22.98 3.26 7.89
CA SER A 236 -24.22 2.55 8.21
C SER A 236 -24.33 1.23 7.45
N TYR A 237 -24.94 0.23 8.08
CA TYR A 237 -25.14 -1.11 7.54
C TYR A 237 -25.66 -1.15 6.08
N ASP A 238 -26.46 -0.17 5.70
CA ASP A 238 -27.04 -0.09 4.35
C ASP A 238 -26.00 0.27 3.27
N VAL A 239 -25.04 1.16 3.60
CA VAL A 239 -23.94 1.55 2.70
C VAL A 239 -22.99 0.39 2.48
N GLU A 240 -22.70 -0.36 3.54
CA GLU A 240 -21.80 -1.53 3.47
C GLU A 240 -22.42 -2.64 2.62
N LYS A 241 -23.72 -2.88 2.75
CA LYS A 241 -24.44 -3.87 1.96
C LYS A 241 -24.46 -3.51 0.48
N GLU A 242 -24.61 -2.22 0.16
CA GLU A 242 -24.57 -1.74 -1.21
C GLU A 242 -23.17 -1.88 -1.83
N VAL A 243 -22.11 -1.59 -1.06
CA VAL A 243 -20.71 -1.80 -1.47
C VAL A 243 -20.42 -3.29 -1.71
N VAL A 244 -20.90 -4.19 -0.83
CA VAL A 244 -20.78 -5.64 -1.02
C VAL A 244 -21.47 -6.10 -2.29
N MET A 245 -22.69 -5.61 -2.56
CA MET A 245 -23.41 -5.96 -3.78
C MET A 245 -22.70 -5.45 -5.03
N ARG A 246 -22.18 -4.22 -5.03
CA ARG A 246 -21.38 -3.68 -6.14
C ARG A 246 -20.10 -4.48 -6.38
N LEU A 247 -19.38 -4.87 -5.33
CA LEU A 247 -18.18 -5.71 -5.45
C LEU A 247 -18.50 -7.11 -5.99
N HIS A 248 -19.66 -7.66 -5.67
CA HIS A 248 -20.12 -8.92 -6.25
C HIS A 248 -20.50 -8.81 -7.73
N GLU A 249 -21.19 -7.74 -8.10
CA GLU A 249 -21.49 -7.42 -9.49
C GLU A 249 -20.21 -7.11 -10.26
N ASP A 250 -19.26 -6.40 -9.66
CA ASP A 250 -17.95 -6.08 -10.23
C ASP A 250 -17.06 -7.31 -10.38
N ALA A 251 -17.17 -8.33 -9.54
CA ALA A 251 -16.40 -9.56 -9.71
C ALA A 251 -16.80 -10.30 -11.01
N GLN A 252 -18.06 -10.18 -11.44
CA GLN A 252 -18.51 -10.66 -12.76
C GLN A 252 -18.14 -9.67 -13.88
N THR A 253 -18.19 -8.36 -13.59
CA THR A 253 -17.86 -7.29 -14.55
C THR A 253 -16.36 -7.08 -14.69
N GLN A 254 -15.53 -7.48 -13.74
CA GLN A 254 -14.07 -7.38 -13.80
C GLN A 254 -13.47 -8.16 -14.97
N LYS A 255 -14.05 -9.31 -15.31
CA LYS A 255 -13.64 -10.07 -16.49
C LYS A 255 -13.95 -9.28 -17.77
N LEU A 256 -15.09 -8.62 -17.79
CA LEU A 256 -15.53 -7.75 -18.89
C LEU A 256 -14.68 -6.47 -18.96
N ALA A 257 -14.35 -5.85 -17.82
CA ALA A 257 -13.49 -4.67 -17.75
C ALA A 257 -12.05 -4.97 -18.19
N ARG A 258 -11.52 -6.15 -17.88
CA ARG A 258 -10.21 -6.63 -18.39
C ARG A 258 -10.22 -6.78 -19.93
N GLU A 259 -11.30 -7.29 -20.49
CA GLU A 259 -11.45 -7.42 -21.93
C GLU A 259 -11.64 -6.05 -22.61
N MET A 260 -12.42 -5.15 -21.99
CA MET A 260 -12.62 -3.78 -22.48
C MET A 260 -11.35 -2.93 -22.40
N SER A 261 -10.52 -3.08 -21.37
CA SER A 261 -9.23 -2.40 -21.27
C SER A 261 -8.29 -2.81 -22.39
N LYS A 262 -8.26 -4.10 -22.74
CA LYS A 262 -7.47 -4.59 -23.87
C LYS A 262 -7.95 -4.04 -25.22
N LEU A 263 -9.28 -3.87 -25.38
CA LEU A 263 -9.88 -3.28 -26.57
C LEU A 263 -9.63 -1.77 -26.65
N SER A 264 -9.61 -1.06 -25.51
CA SER A 264 -9.29 0.37 -25.43
C SER A 264 -7.83 0.66 -25.81
N ASP A 265 -6.88 -0.17 -25.35
CA ASP A 265 -5.47 -0.04 -25.72
C ASP A 265 -5.25 -0.32 -27.21
N THR A 266 -6.02 -1.25 -27.79
CA THR A 266 -5.97 -1.56 -29.23
C THR A 266 -6.61 -0.43 -30.06
N ALA A 267 -7.69 0.19 -29.57
CA ALA A 267 -8.35 1.32 -30.24
C ALA A 267 -7.52 2.61 -30.17
N ALA A 268 -6.84 2.86 -29.03
CA ALA A 268 -5.91 3.99 -28.91
C ALA A 268 -4.74 3.87 -29.89
N HIS A 269 -4.24 2.66 -30.10
CA HIS A 269 -3.14 2.41 -31.04
C HIS A 269 -3.59 2.56 -32.51
N THR A 270 -4.84 2.21 -32.83
CA THR A 270 -5.43 2.42 -34.18
C THR A 270 -5.73 3.90 -34.47
N VAL A 271 -6.09 4.70 -33.47
CA VAL A 271 -6.35 6.14 -33.63
C VAL A 271 -5.03 6.91 -33.83
N GLU A 272 -3.93 6.53 -33.15
CA GLU A 272 -2.60 7.11 -33.38
C GLU A 272 -2.07 6.82 -34.78
N VAL A 273 -2.35 5.64 -35.35
CA VAL A 273 -1.95 5.28 -36.71
C VAL A 273 -2.79 6.04 -37.78
N GLU A 274 -4.05 6.35 -37.50
CA GLU A 274 -4.91 7.15 -38.39
C GLU A 274 -4.57 8.65 -38.37
N GLU A 275 -4.09 9.21 -37.25
CA GLU A 275 -3.63 10.61 -37.17
C GLU A 275 -2.29 10.83 -37.87
N ASP A 276 -1.37 9.88 -37.83
CA ASP A 276 -0.10 9.95 -38.57
C ASP A 276 -0.30 9.87 -40.09
N ASP A 277 -1.30 9.14 -40.59
CA ASP A 277 -1.61 9.08 -42.03
C ASP A 277 -2.33 10.34 -42.55
N MET A 278 -3.01 11.11 -41.66
CA MET A 278 -3.68 12.37 -42.06
C MET A 278 -2.73 13.56 -42.14
N ASP A 279 -1.62 13.56 -41.41
CA ASP A 279 -0.60 14.62 -41.48
C ASP A 279 0.33 14.48 -42.71
N ALA A 280 0.46 13.27 -43.26
CA ALA A 280 1.25 13.02 -44.45
C ALA A 280 0.62 13.55 -45.76
N THR A 281 -0.68 13.88 -45.76
CA THR A 281 -1.41 14.41 -46.93
C THR A 281 -1.52 15.92 -46.97
N ARG A 282 -0.96 16.66 -46.01
CA ARG A 282 -1.01 18.12 -45.95
C ARG A 282 0.21 18.90 -46.48
N THR A 283 1.19 18.20 -47.03
CA THR A 283 2.43 18.82 -47.56
C THR A 283 2.63 18.69 -49.06
N LEU A 284 1.54 18.62 -49.83
CA LEU A 284 1.58 18.76 -51.31
C LEU A 284 0.46 19.68 -51.78
N ASP A 285 0.67 21.01 -51.60
CA ASP A 285 0.21 22.06 -52.53
C ASP A 285 1.02 23.34 -52.28
#